data_907f524692547a05392def751439746a
#
_entry.id   907f524692547a05392def751439746a
#
_cell.length_a   1.000
_cell.length_b   1.000
_cell.length_c   1.000
_cell.angle_alpha   90.00
_cell.angle_beta   90.00
_cell.angle_gamma   90.00
#
_symmetry.space_group_name_H-M   'P 1'
#
loop_
_entity.id
_entity.type
_entity.pdbx_description
1 polymer ?
#
loop_
_entity_poly.entity_id
_entity_poly.type
_entity_poly.pdbx_seq_one_letter_code
_entity_poly.pdbx_strand_id
1 'polypeptide(L)'
;MLQKLYAFLARAPALTEITLAVGDAGPAPGTAGLWCKGVTVLEQRENLLGIVRQRCRAEFTLRLCLPLPPGDSATAAENAAHLLALQTWVAAECAAGRAPVFGNADPARETLRAEQGKLERADAGGTAVYSLRIRAEYTQLYTEETP
;
A
#
# COMPACT_ATOMS: atom_id res chain seq x y z
N MET A 1 0.78 12.11 -1.87
CA MET A 1 1.02 10.83 -1.14
C MET A 1 0.56 9.62 -1.94
N LEU A 2 -0.69 9.55 -2.32
CA LEU A 2 -1.24 8.44 -3.09
C LEU A 2 -0.51 8.23 -4.43
N GLN A 3 -0.17 9.30 -5.12
CA GLN A 3 0.57 9.22 -6.39
C GLN A 3 1.96 8.64 -6.23
N LYS A 4 2.65 8.96 -5.15
CA LYS A 4 3.97 8.40 -4.86
C LYS A 4 3.89 6.90 -4.61
N LEU A 5 2.89 6.46 -3.85
CA LEU A 5 2.68 5.05 -3.57
C LEU A 5 2.27 4.31 -4.84
N TYR A 6 1.40 4.89 -5.65
CA TYR A 6 1.01 4.32 -6.93
C TYR A 6 2.23 4.09 -7.83
N ALA A 7 3.07 5.11 -8.01
CA ALA A 7 4.26 5.01 -8.83
C ALA A 7 5.25 3.95 -8.30
N PHE A 8 5.38 3.85 -6.99
CA PHE A 8 6.20 2.84 -6.35
C PHE A 8 5.68 1.43 -6.62
N LEU A 9 4.40 1.18 -6.37
CA LEU A 9 3.78 -0.13 -6.58
C LEU A 9 3.75 -0.54 -8.05
N ALA A 10 3.65 0.41 -8.96
CA ALA A 10 3.68 0.12 -10.40
C ALA A 10 5.00 -0.52 -10.86
N ARG A 11 6.08 -0.39 -10.07
CA ARG A 11 7.37 -1.04 -10.36
C ARG A 11 7.47 -2.45 -9.82
N ALA A 12 6.50 -2.91 -9.04
CA ALA A 12 6.56 -4.23 -8.42
C ALA A 12 6.44 -5.33 -9.48
N PRO A 13 7.37 -6.32 -9.48
CA PRO A 13 7.28 -7.44 -10.43
C PRO A 13 5.97 -8.21 -10.31
N ALA A 14 5.43 -8.33 -9.11
CA ALA A 14 4.16 -9.01 -8.87
C ALA A 14 2.96 -8.30 -9.51
N LEU A 15 3.08 -7.03 -9.87
CA LEU A 15 2.02 -6.24 -10.50
C LEU A 15 2.27 -5.95 -11.99
N THR A 16 3.28 -6.58 -12.60
CA THR A 16 3.66 -6.30 -13.98
C THR A 16 2.54 -6.60 -14.98
N GLU A 17 1.81 -7.69 -14.77
CA GLU A 17 0.71 -8.11 -15.65
C GLU A 17 -0.65 -7.67 -15.14
N ILE A 18 -0.68 -6.84 -14.10
CA ILE A 18 -1.90 -6.37 -13.46
C ILE A 18 -2.11 -4.90 -13.82
N THR A 19 -3.32 -4.55 -14.20
CA THR A 19 -3.71 -3.16 -14.44
C THR A 19 -4.02 -2.51 -13.11
N LEU A 20 -3.10 -1.66 -12.63
CA LEU A 20 -3.26 -0.92 -11.38
C LEU A 20 -3.94 0.42 -11.65
N ALA A 21 -4.94 0.74 -10.85
CA ALA A 21 -5.66 2.01 -10.90
C ALA A 21 -5.83 2.56 -9.49
N VAL A 22 -6.12 3.85 -9.40
CA VAL A 22 -6.56 4.48 -8.14
C VAL A 22 -8.06 4.25 -8.00
N GLY A 23 -8.48 3.79 -6.84
CA GLY A 23 -9.86 3.44 -6.55
C GLY A 23 -10.05 1.94 -6.42
N ASP A 24 -11.22 1.44 -6.74
CA ASP A 24 -11.49 0.01 -6.68
C ASP A 24 -10.87 -0.74 -7.85
N ALA A 25 -10.54 -2.02 -7.60
CA ALA A 25 -10.19 -2.94 -8.67
C ALA A 25 -11.39 -3.10 -9.61
N GLY A 26 -11.11 -3.22 -10.90
CA GLY A 26 -12.15 -3.54 -11.88
C GLY A 26 -12.73 -4.93 -11.63
N PRO A 27 -13.87 -5.27 -12.26
CA PRO A 27 -14.50 -6.57 -12.07
C PRO A 27 -13.76 -7.71 -12.77
N ALA A 28 -12.88 -7.40 -13.71
CA ALA A 28 -12.15 -8.40 -14.47
C ALA A 28 -10.91 -8.89 -13.75
N PRO A 29 -10.53 -10.18 -13.87
CA PRO A 29 -9.26 -10.67 -13.36
C PRO A 29 -8.07 -9.92 -13.97
N GLY A 30 -7.02 -9.74 -13.17
CA GLY A 30 -5.83 -9.01 -13.60
C GLY A 30 -5.92 -7.51 -13.37
N THR A 31 -6.86 -7.06 -12.54
CA THR A 31 -7.00 -5.65 -12.14
C THR A 31 -6.67 -5.47 -10.67
N ALA A 32 -6.20 -4.28 -10.32
CA ALA A 32 -5.94 -3.90 -8.94
C ALA A 32 -6.37 -2.45 -8.71
N GLY A 33 -6.83 -2.17 -7.50
CA GLY A 33 -7.22 -0.82 -7.09
C GLY A 33 -6.48 -0.40 -5.83
N LEU A 34 -5.95 0.81 -5.82
CA LEU A 34 -5.28 1.40 -4.67
C LEU A 34 -6.14 2.51 -4.10
N TRP A 35 -6.44 2.40 -2.83
CA TRP A 35 -7.30 3.35 -2.13
C TRP A 35 -6.64 3.84 -0.84
N CYS A 36 -6.74 5.14 -0.56
CA CYS A 36 -6.28 5.71 0.70
C CYS A 36 -7.42 5.68 1.72
N LYS A 37 -7.22 4.98 2.83
CA LYS A 37 -8.19 4.92 3.93
C LYS A 37 -8.15 6.16 4.82
N GLY A 38 -7.04 6.87 4.84
CA GLY A 38 -6.88 8.08 5.63
C GLY A 38 -5.56 8.17 6.36
N VAL A 39 -5.40 9.26 7.08
CA VAL A 39 -4.19 9.58 7.85
C VAL A 39 -4.58 9.76 9.31
N THR A 40 -3.82 9.15 10.21
CA THR A 40 -3.96 9.32 11.65
C THR A 40 -2.73 10.01 12.20
N VAL A 41 -2.92 11.04 13.01
CA VAL A 41 -1.82 11.68 13.74
C VAL A 41 -1.54 10.84 14.99
N LEU A 42 -0.35 10.27 15.07
CA LEU A 42 0.07 9.43 16.19
C LEU A 42 0.61 10.25 17.35
N GLU A 43 1.31 11.33 17.04
CA GLU A 43 1.93 12.20 18.01
C GLU A 43 2.05 13.61 17.42
N GLN A 44 1.84 14.62 18.25
CA GLN A 44 2.02 16.01 17.84
C GLN A 44 2.77 16.77 18.93
N ARG A 45 3.76 17.56 18.52
CA ARG A 45 4.53 18.43 19.40
C ARG A 45 4.70 19.78 18.75
N GLU A 46 4.67 20.83 19.56
CA GLU A 46 4.93 22.19 19.12
C GLU A 46 6.10 22.75 19.93
N ASN A 47 7.05 23.40 19.25
CA ASN A 47 8.17 24.03 19.91
C ASN A 47 7.89 25.51 20.21
N LEU A 48 8.84 26.18 20.87
CA LEU A 48 8.70 27.59 21.25
C LEU A 48 8.65 28.54 20.05
N LEU A 49 9.05 28.09 18.87
CA LEU A 49 9.01 28.89 17.63
C LEU A 49 7.72 28.69 16.85
N GLY A 50 6.77 27.92 17.37
CA GLY A 50 5.51 27.64 16.71
C GLY A 50 5.59 26.57 15.62
N ILE A 51 6.71 25.85 15.53
CA ILE A 51 6.83 24.72 14.58
C ILE A 51 6.11 23.52 15.16
N VAL A 52 5.14 22.99 14.41
CA VAL A 52 4.39 21.81 14.78
C VAL A 52 5.01 20.58 14.08
N ARG A 53 5.33 19.57 14.87
CA ARG A 53 5.87 18.30 14.41
C ARG A 53 4.82 17.21 14.64
N GLN A 54 4.43 16.52 13.57
CA GLN A 54 3.48 15.42 13.64
C GLN A 54 4.13 14.12 13.18
N ARG A 55 3.94 13.06 13.96
CA ARG A 55 4.19 11.70 13.52
C ARG A 55 2.85 11.14 13.01
N CYS A 56 2.81 10.78 11.75
CA CYS A 56 1.59 10.40 11.06
C CYS A 56 1.65 8.97 10.55
N ARG A 57 0.48 8.34 10.47
CA ARG A 57 0.30 7.05 9.82
C ARG A 57 -0.75 7.18 8.73
N ALA A 58 -0.35 6.86 7.51
CA ALA A 58 -1.28 6.74 6.39
C ALA A 58 -1.58 5.27 6.14
N GLU A 59 -2.84 4.96 5.92
CA GLU A 59 -3.28 3.60 5.59
C GLU A 59 -3.88 3.56 4.20
N PHE A 60 -3.49 2.53 3.45
CA PHE A 60 -3.96 2.28 2.10
C PHE A 60 -4.44 0.84 2.01
N THR A 61 -5.39 0.61 1.12
CA THR A 61 -5.80 -0.74 0.76
C THR A 61 -5.48 -0.96 -0.70
N LEU A 62 -4.80 -2.06 -0.99
CA LEU A 62 -4.61 -2.56 -2.35
C LEU A 62 -5.52 -3.76 -2.51
N ARG A 63 -6.44 -3.70 -3.46
CA ARG A 63 -7.31 -4.83 -3.80
C ARG A 63 -6.90 -5.37 -5.15
N LEU A 64 -6.78 -6.70 -5.22
CA LEU A 64 -6.44 -7.40 -6.45
C LEU A 64 -7.57 -8.34 -6.81
N CYS A 65 -8.03 -8.25 -8.05
CA CYS A 65 -8.96 -9.19 -8.62
C CYS A 65 -8.16 -10.20 -9.44
N LEU A 66 -8.14 -11.45 -8.98
CA LEU A 66 -7.36 -12.52 -9.59
C LEU A 66 -8.26 -13.68 -9.99
N PRO A 67 -7.87 -14.50 -10.99
CA PRO A 67 -8.63 -15.68 -11.32
C PRO A 67 -8.54 -16.69 -10.18
N LEU A 68 -9.67 -17.29 -9.84
CA LEU A 68 -9.75 -18.39 -8.88
C LEU A 68 -10.93 -19.27 -9.24
N PRO A 69 -10.75 -20.24 -10.16
CA PRO A 69 -11.81 -21.20 -10.48
C PRO A 69 -12.23 -21.98 -9.23
N PRO A 70 -13.52 -22.27 -9.06
CA PRO A 70 -14.00 -23.04 -7.92
C PRO A 70 -13.28 -24.37 -7.78
N GLY A 71 -12.79 -24.66 -6.56
CA GLY A 71 -12.08 -25.91 -6.27
C GLY A 71 -10.64 -26.00 -6.78
N ASP A 72 -10.11 -24.95 -7.40
CA ASP A 72 -8.74 -24.93 -7.91
C ASP A 72 -7.75 -24.49 -6.81
N SER A 73 -7.28 -25.47 -6.04
CA SER A 73 -6.33 -25.21 -4.94
C SER A 73 -4.95 -24.81 -5.45
N ALA A 74 -4.55 -25.21 -6.65
CA ALA A 74 -3.27 -24.82 -7.23
C ALA A 74 -3.26 -23.33 -7.55
N THR A 75 -4.33 -22.81 -8.16
CA THR A 75 -4.46 -21.38 -8.43
C THR A 75 -4.59 -20.58 -7.13
N ALA A 76 -5.29 -21.10 -6.12
CA ALA A 76 -5.35 -20.46 -4.80
C ALA A 76 -3.95 -20.30 -4.18
N ALA A 77 -3.11 -21.34 -4.29
CA ALA A 77 -1.73 -21.29 -3.80
C ALA A 77 -0.88 -20.28 -4.59
N GLU A 78 -1.05 -20.21 -5.91
CA GLU A 78 -0.35 -19.22 -6.74
C GLU A 78 -0.74 -17.80 -6.36
N ASN A 79 -2.02 -17.55 -6.13
CA ASN A 79 -2.51 -16.23 -5.71
C ASN A 79 -1.95 -15.84 -4.35
N ALA A 80 -1.90 -16.77 -3.40
CA ALA A 80 -1.30 -16.52 -2.08
C ALA A 80 0.19 -16.21 -2.21
N ALA A 81 0.91 -16.94 -3.04
CA ALA A 81 2.33 -16.69 -3.32
C ALA A 81 2.55 -15.31 -3.96
N HIS A 82 1.63 -14.89 -4.81
CA HIS A 82 1.66 -13.59 -5.46
C HIS A 82 1.58 -12.43 -4.44
N LEU A 83 0.65 -12.54 -3.49
CA LEU A 83 0.54 -11.57 -2.40
C LEU A 83 1.79 -11.55 -1.52
N LEU A 84 2.31 -12.72 -1.18
CA LEU A 84 3.52 -12.83 -0.38
C LEU A 84 4.74 -12.22 -1.09
N ALA A 85 4.85 -12.45 -2.39
CA ALA A 85 5.92 -11.89 -3.20
C ALA A 85 5.86 -10.35 -3.20
N LEU A 86 4.66 -9.78 -3.27
CA LEU A 86 4.46 -8.33 -3.20
C LEU A 86 4.88 -7.78 -1.83
N GLN A 87 4.46 -8.43 -0.73
CA GLN A 87 4.87 -8.04 0.61
C GLN A 87 6.39 -8.08 0.79
N THR A 88 7.02 -9.15 0.32
CA THR A 88 8.47 -9.32 0.38
C THR A 88 9.20 -8.26 -0.44
N TRP A 89 8.68 -7.95 -1.62
CA TRP A 89 9.26 -6.90 -2.47
C TRP A 89 9.21 -5.53 -1.80
N VAL A 90 8.09 -5.16 -1.19
CA VAL A 90 7.96 -3.90 -0.46
C VAL A 90 8.98 -3.82 0.66
N ALA A 91 9.13 -4.89 1.45
CA ALA A 91 10.11 -4.94 2.53
C ALA A 91 11.55 -4.79 2.00
N ALA A 92 11.88 -5.45 0.90
CA ALA A 92 13.21 -5.38 0.29
C ALA A 92 13.52 -3.97 -0.26
N GLU A 93 12.55 -3.32 -0.88
CA GLU A 93 12.70 -1.95 -1.38
C GLU A 93 12.91 -0.96 -0.23
N CYS A 94 12.18 -1.12 0.86
CA CYS A 94 12.37 -0.30 2.06
C CYS A 94 13.77 -0.49 2.65
N ALA A 95 14.23 -1.72 2.77
CA ALA A 95 15.56 -2.03 3.29
C ALA A 95 16.67 -1.46 2.40
N ALA A 96 16.44 -1.39 1.10
CA ALA A 96 17.40 -0.85 0.12
C ALA A 96 17.32 0.69 0.00
N GLY A 97 16.42 1.35 0.71
CA GLY A 97 16.27 2.80 0.66
C GLY A 97 15.57 3.32 -0.59
N ARG A 98 14.80 2.47 -1.29
CA ARG A 98 14.09 2.83 -2.52
C ARG A 98 12.60 3.08 -2.32
N ALA A 99 12.11 3.05 -1.08
CA ALA A 99 10.73 3.37 -0.78
C ALA A 99 10.45 4.87 -0.96
N PRO A 100 9.21 5.27 -1.28
CA PRO A 100 8.87 6.67 -1.39
C PRO A 100 8.96 7.37 -0.03
N VAL A 101 9.27 8.66 -0.06
CA VAL A 101 9.29 9.53 1.12
C VAL A 101 7.99 10.32 1.16
N PHE A 102 7.24 10.19 2.23
CA PHE A 102 5.92 10.81 2.35
C PHE A 102 5.93 12.12 3.15
N GLY A 103 6.78 12.21 4.16
CA GLY A 103 6.89 13.40 5.00
C GLY A 103 7.98 14.36 4.53
N ASN A 104 8.14 15.45 5.28
CA ASN A 104 9.16 16.47 4.99
C ASN A 104 10.24 16.56 6.06
N ALA A 105 10.30 15.59 6.98
CA ALA A 105 11.30 15.53 8.04
C ALA A 105 11.65 14.09 8.36
N ASP A 106 12.91 13.86 8.73
CA ASP A 106 13.44 12.56 9.17
C ASP A 106 13.10 11.40 8.21
N PRO A 107 13.45 11.49 6.93
CA PRO A 107 13.08 10.43 5.97
C PRO A 107 13.64 9.05 6.33
N ALA A 108 14.76 9.00 7.05
CA ALA A 108 15.36 7.73 7.50
C ALA A 108 14.51 7.01 8.56
N ARG A 109 13.58 7.71 9.20
CA ARG A 109 12.66 7.16 10.20
C ARG A 109 11.31 6.76 9.62
N GLU A 110 11.09 7.00 8.34
CA GLU A 110 9.86 6.58 7.69
C GLU A 110 9.82 5.08 7.55
N THR A 111 8.64 4.50 7.71
CA THR A 111 8.41 3.08 7.50
C THR A 111 7.27 2.90 6.50
N LEU A 112 7.41 1.88 5.69
CA LEU A 112 6.35 1.45 4.77
C LEU A 112 6.23 -0.06 4.89
N ARG A 113 5.02 -0.55 5.13
CA ARG A 113 4.76 -1.98 5.32
C ARG A 113 3.55 -2.41 4.51
N ALA A 114 3.68 -3.54 3.87
CA ALA A 114 2.57 -4.27 3.26
C ALA A 114 2.28 -5.48 4.15
N GLU A 115 1.06 -5.58 4.64
CA GLU A 115 0.70 -6.59 5.64
C GLU A 115 -0.76 -7.03 5.50
N GLN A 116 -1.12 -8.10 6.18
CA GLN A 116 -2.50 -8.61 6.25
C GLN A 116 -3.10 -8.90 4.87
N GLY A 117 -2.32 -9.57 4.01
CA GLY A 117 -2.85 -10.10 2.76
C GLY A 117 -3.91 -11.16 3.05
N LYS A 118 -5.10 -11.02 2.46
CA LYS A 118 -6.20 -11.95 2.69
C LYS A 118 -7.12 -12.06 1.49
N LEU A 119 -7.77 -13.21 1.39
CA LEU A 119 -8.89 -13.40 0.47
C LEU A 119 -10.13 -12.72 1.09
N GLU A 120 -10.70 -11.74 0.40
CA GLU A 120 -11.94 -11.09 0.85
C GLU A 120 -13.17 -11.84 0.37
N ARG A 121 -13.16 -12.26 -0.89
CA ARG A 121 -14.28 -13.03 -1.46
C ARG A 121 -13.83 -13.81 -2.69
N ALA A 122 -14.50 -14.91 -2.95
CA ALA A 122 -14.39 -15.67 -4.17
C ALA A 122 -15.81 -15.88 -4.72
N ASP A 123 -16.00 -15.70 -6.02
CA ASP A 123 -17.31 -15.90 -6.64
C ASP A 123 -17.37 -17.17 -7.48
N ALA A 124 -18.59 -17.58 -7.80
CA ALA A 124 -18.84 -18.77 -8.60
C ALA A 124 -18.40 -18.59 -10.07
N GLY A 125 -18.16 -17.37 -10.50
CA GLY A 125 -17.70 -17.05 -11.86
C GLY A 125 -16.20 -17.25 -12.08
N GLY A 126 -15.47 -17.68 -11.05
CA GLY A 126 -14.05 -17.97 -11.17
C GLY A 126 -13.12 -16.80 -10.90
N THR A 127 -13.59 -15.78 -10.20
CA THR A 127 -12.75 -14.65 -9.76
C THR A 127 -12.71 -14.54 -8.25
N ALA A 128 -11.65 -13.95 -7.73
CA ALA A 128 -11.50 -13.68 -6.31
C ALA A 128 -10.91 -12.30 -6.10
N VAL A 129 -11.30 -11.66 -5.01
CA VAL A 129 -10.75 -10.38 -4.58
C VAL A 129 -9.91 -10.59 -3.34
N TYR A 130 -8.66 -10.19 -3.43
CA TYR A 130 -7.73 -10.18 -2.32
C TYR A 130 -7.47 -8.74 -1.90
N SER A 131 -7.15 -8.54 -0.63
CA SER A 131 -6.73 -7.24 -0.14
C SER A 131 -5.39 -7.31 0.55
N LEU A 132 -4.63 -6.23 0.44
CA LEU A 132 -3.37 -6.04 1.12
C LEU A 132 -3.41 -4.67 1.77
N ARG A 133 -3.07 -4.61 3.05
CA ARG A 133 -2.98 -3.37 3.79
C ARG A 133 -1.59 -2.79 3.62
N ILE A 134 -1.52 -1.52 3.25
CA ILE A 134 -0.26 -0.79 3.15
C ILE A 134 -0.31 0.33 4.16
N ARG A 135 0.71 0.40 5.01
CA ARG A 135 0.80 1.36 6.09
C ARG A 135 2.12 2.11 5.98
N ALA A 136 2.05 3.43 5.96
CA ALA A 136 3.21 4.31 5.97
C ALA A 136 3.21 5.14 7.24
N GLU A 137 4.37 5.24 7.91
CA GLU A 137 4.55 6.18 9.02
C GLU A 137 5.63 7.17 8.64
N TYR A 138 5.37 8.44 8.88
CA TYR A 138 6.24 9.54 8.45
C TYR A 138 6.09 10.72 9.39
N THR A 139 7.03 11.66 9.30
CA THR A 139 7.02 12.89 10.09
C THR A 139 6.74 14.08 9.19
N GLN A 140 5.83 14.93 9.61
CA GLN A 140 5.48 16.16 8.92
C GLN A 140 5.72 17.35 9.84
N LEU A 141 6.47 18.34 9.35
CA LEU A 141 6.65 19.62 10.01
C LEU A 141 5.76 20.67 9.36
N TYR A 142 5.11 21.46 10.19
CA TYR A 142 4.33 22.61 9.77
C TYR A 142 4.91 23.86 10.39
N THR A 143 5.10 24.88 9.57
CA THR A 143 5.54 26.21 9.99
C THR A 143 4.49 27.23 9.60
N GLU A 144 4.64 28.49 10.02
CA GLU A 144 3.71 29.56 9.60
C GLU A 144 3.65 29.75 8.09
N GLU A 145 4.70 29.34 7.38
CA GLU A 145 4.78 29.43 5.91
C GLU A 145 4.22 28.21 5.19
N THR A 146 3.82 27.17 5.93
CA THR A 146 3.26 25.93 5.35
C THR A 146 1.81 26.18 4.96
N PRO A 147 1.45 26.10 3.66
CA PRO A 147 0.07 26.28 3.23
C PRO A 147 -0.85 25.13 3.66
#